data_9185a2058710aad25152c0a99f81c41b
#
_entry.id   9185a2058710aad25152c0a99f81c41b
#
_cell.length_a   1.000
_cell.length_b   1.000
_cell.length_c   1.000
_cell.angle_alpha   90.00
_cell.angle_beta   90.00
_cell.angle_gamma   90.00
#
_symmetry.space_group_name_H-M   'P 1'
#
loop_
_entity.id
_entity.type
_entity.pdbx_description
1 polymer ?
#
loop_
_entity_poly.entity_id
_entity_poly.type
_entity_poly.pdbx_seq_one_letter_code
_entity_poly.pdbx_strand_id
1 'polypeptide(L)' 'MQKKTLLYPNIYAELARNGLTVATLADFMGMTAQNLYGKLRGNIALTEKDMKAIQEFFKAKGGGAFTLDYLFNNGD' A
#
# COMPACT_ATOMS: atom_id res chain seq x y z
N MET A 1 1.63 21.08 11.53
CA MET A 1 1.69 20.59 11.34
C MET A 1 1.79 19.77 10.65
N GLN A 2 2.02 19.18 10.71
CA GLN A 2 2.14 18.40 10.27
C GLN A 2 2.02 17.57 9.75
N LYS A 3 2.16 17.18 9.48
CA LYS A 3 2.14 16.41 9.01
C LYS A 3 2.10 15.41 8.45
N LYS A 4 2.08 14.75 8.17
CA LYS A 4 2.21 13.80 7.66
C LYS A 4 1.99 12.95 6.93
N THR A 5 2.19 12.85 6.92
CA THR A 5 2.01 12.00 6.51
C THR A 5 1.84 10.79 5.64
N LEU A 6 0.69 10.36 5.27
CA LEU A 6 0.47 9.17 4.46
C LEU A 6 0.36 9.59 3.01
N LEU A 7 1.29 9.10 2.16
CA LEU A 7 1.23 9.40 0.74
C LEU A 7 0.06 8.68 0.07
N TYR A 8 -0.28 7.50 0.57
CA TYR A 8 -1.29 6.67 -0.07
C TYR A 8 -2.33 6.26 0.95
N PRO A 9 -3.17 7.19 1.39
CA PRO A 9 -4.11 6.91 2.47
C PRO A 9 -5.12 5.79 2.15
N ASN A 10 -5.45 5.62 0.88
CA ASN A 10 -6.41 4.57 0.53
C ASN A 10 -5.85 3.18 0.76
N ILE A 11 -4.55 3.00 0.61
CA ILE A 11 -3.93 1.70 0.90
C ILE A 11 -4.10 1.37 2.38
N TYR A 12 -3.80 2.33 3.26
CA TYR A 12 -3.96 2.10 4.70
C TYR A 12 -5.41 1.86 5.07
N ALA A 13 -6.32 2.61 4.46
CA ALA A 13 -7.74 2.46 4.73
C ALA A 13 -8.23 1.07 4.34
N GLU A 14 -7.80 0.56 3.19
CA GLU A 14 -8.24 -0.74 2.75
C GLU A 14 -7.61 -1.87 3.55
N LEU A 15 -6.37 -1.70 3.98
CA LEU A 15 -5.75 -2.66 4.88
C LEU A 15 -6.56 -2.76 6.18
N ALA A 16 -6.85 -1.62 6.78
CA ALA A 16 -7.59 -1.58 8.04
C ALA A 16 -8.99 -2.17 7.88
N ARG A 17 -9.67 -1.82 6.78
CA ARG A 17 -11.02 -2.30 6.54
C ARG A 17 -11.09 -3.82 6.45
N ASN A 18 -10.03 -4.43 5.94
CA ASN A 18 -9.98 -5.87 5.74
C ASN A 18 -9.19 -6.60 6.83
N GLY A 19 -8.84 -5.92 7.91
CA GLY A 19 -8.13 -6.54 9.01
C GLY A 19 -6.71 -6.95 8.65
N LEU A 20 -6.10 -6.27 7.70
CA LEU A 20 -4.77 -6.58 7.20
C LEU A 20 -3.79 -5.53 7.68
N THR A 21 -2.50 -5.88 7.63
CA THR A 21 -1.45 -4.96 8.08
C THR A 21 -0.42 -4.75 6.99
N VAL A 22 0.41 -3.72 7.16
CA VAL A 22 1.52 -3.48 6.24
C VAL A 22 2.49 -4.67 6.27
N ALA A 23 2.67 -5.30 7.42
CA ALA A 23 3.54 -6.48 7.50
C ALA A 23 3.03 -7.62 6.63
N THR A 24 1.72 -7.84 6.62
CA THR A 24 1.11 -8.87 5.77
C THR A 24 1.33 -8.56 4.30
N LEU A 25 1.17 -7.30 3.93
CA LEU A 25 1.39 -6.88 2.56
C LEU A 25 2.86 -7.06 2.16
N ALA A 26 3.78 -6.68 3.05
CA ALA A 26 5.21 -6.82 2.78
C ALA A 26 5.57 -8.30 2.57
N ASP A 27 5.01 -9.18 3.39
CA ASP A 27 5.22 -10.62 3.24
C ASP A 27 4.79 -11.08 1.85
N PHE A 28 3.62 -10.66 1.43
CA PHE A 28 3.11 -11.03 0.11
C PHE A 28 4.06 -10.56 -1.00
N MET A 29 4.65 -9.37 -0.83
CA MET A 29 5.54 -8.80 -1.82
C MET A 29 6.98 -9.31 -1.72
N GLY A 30 7.28 -10.10 -0.68
CA GLY A 30 8.62 -10.66 -0.50
C GLY A 30 9.63 -9.65 0.01
N MET A 31 9.19 -8.67 0.80
CA MET A 31 10.09 -7.67 1.36
C MET A 31 9.79 -7.46 2.84
N THR A 32 10.68 -6.73 3.53
CA THR A 32 10.44 -6.43 4.94
C THR A 32 9.39 -5.32 5.07
N ALA A 33 8.71 -5.31 6.22
CA ALA A 33 7.75 -4.24 6.50
C ALA A 33 8.42 -2.88 6.50
N GLN A 34 9.65 -2.80 7.03
CA GLN A 34 10.39 -1.55 7.07
C GLN A 34 10.64 -1.03 5.66
N ASN A 35 11.01 -1.92 4.75
CA ASN A 35 11.26 -1.57 3.37
C ASN A 35 9.98 -1.04 2.71
N LEU A 36 8.87 -1.72 2.94
CA LEU A 36 7.60 -1.31 2.38
C LEU A 36 7.16 0.05 2.95
N TYR A 37 7.35 0.27 4.25
CA TYR A 37 7.06 1.58 4.83
C TYR A 37 7.84 2.68 4.14
N GLY A 38 9.12 2.43 3.82
CA GLY A 38 9.93 3.39 3.10
C GLY A 38 9.33 3.73 1.74
N LYS A 39 8.82 2.73 1.04
CA LYS A 39 8.19 2.95 -0.25
C LYS A 39 6.88 3.73 -0.11
N LEU A 40 6.08 3.39 0.90
CA LEU A 40 4.79 4.04 1.09
C LEU A 40 4.92 5.47 1.59
N ARG A 41 6.06 5.81 2.16
CA ARG A 41 6.34 7.17 2.63
C ARG A 41 7.10 8.02 1.62
N GLY A 42 7.51 7.41 0.51
CA GLY A 42 8.23 8.12 -0.53
C GLY A 42 9.74 8.18 -0.34
N ASN A 43 10.28 7.49 0.68
CA ASN A 43 11.71 7.46 0.91
C ASN A 43 12.44 6.52 -0.04
N ILE A 44 11.73 5.50 -0.51
CA ILE A 44 12.26 4.53 -1.46
C ILE A 44 11.32 4.54 -2.67
N ALA A 45 11.87 4.46 -3.85
CA ALA A 45 11.06 4.50 -5.07
C ALA A 45 10.06 3.35 -5.10
N LEU A 46 8.82 3.67 -5.44
CA LEU A 46 7.76 2.71 -5.61
C LEU A 46 7.63 2.45 -7.10
N THR A 47 7.94 1.24 -7.52
CA THR A 47 7.94 0.90 -8.95
C THR A 47 6.56 0.46 -9.41
N GLU A 48 6.36 0.44 -10.73
CA GLU A 48 5.12 -0.06 -11.29
C GLU A 48 4.88 -1.51 -10.87
N LYS A 49 5.94 -2.30 -10.81
CA LYS A 49 5.85 -3.69 -10.36
C LYS A 49 5.34 -3.76 -8.93
N ASP A 50 5.83 -2.86 -8.07
CA ASP A 50 5.35 -2.80 -6.68
C ASP A 50 3.87 -2.46 -6.63
N MET A 51 3.45 -1.49 -7.44
CA MET A 51 2.05 -1.07 -7.46
C MET A 51 1.14 -2.21 -7.88
N LYS A 52 1.55 -2.96 -8.90
CA LYS A 52 0.76 -4.09 -9.34
C LYS A 52 0.71 -5.20 -8.32
N ALA A 53 1.81 -5.41 -7.59
CA ALA A 53 1.83 -6.41 -6.53
C ALA A 53 0.86 -6.04 -5.41
N ILE A 54 0.78 -4.77 -5.06
CA ILE A 54 -0.16 -4.30 -4.04
C ILE A 54 -1.60 -4.50 -4.52
N GLN A 55 -1.85 -4.19 -5.79
CA GLN A 55 -3.16 -4.40 -6.39
C GLN A 55 -3.56 -5.88 -6.33
N GLU A 56 -2.64 -6.77 -6.66
CA GLU A 56 -2.90 -8.21 -6.62
C GLU A 56 -3.13 -8.70 -5.20
N PHE A 57 -2.43 -8.11 -4.23
CA PHE A 57 -2.62 -8.47 -2.83
C PHE A 57 -4.08 -8.24 -2.41
N PHE A 58 -4.60 -7.06 -2.71
CA PHE A 58 -5.97 -6.76 -2.33
C PHE A 58 -6.96 -7.65 -3.07
N LYS A 59 -6.68 -7.93 -4.33
CA LYS A 59 -7.53 -8.81 -5.11
C LYS A 59 -7.58 -10.21 -4.51
N ALA A 60 -6.46 -10.67 -3.98
CA ALA A 60 -6.36 -12.02 -3.41
C ALA A 60 -6.83 -12.09 -1.96
N LYS A 61 -6.61 -11.04 -1.18
CA LYS A 61 -6.77 -11.12 0.27
C LYS A 61 -7.97 -10.34 0.80
N GLY A 62 -8.38 -9.30 0.11
CA GLY A 62 -9.50 -8.56 0.67
C GLY A 62 -9.95 -7.43 -0.20
N GLY A 63 -11.24 -7.23 -0.26
CA GLY A 63 -11.84 -6.08 -0.85
C GLY A 63 -12.10 -6.14 -2.35
N GLY A 64 -11.37 -6.97 -3.08
CA GLY A 64 -11.60 -7.10 -4.51
C GLY A 64 -10.63 -6.30 -5.36
N ALA A 65 -11.05 -5.99 -6.58
CA ALA A 65 -10.16 -5.39 -7.57
C ALA A 65 -10.23 -3.86 -7.49
N PHE A 66 -9.20 -3.26 -6.91
CA PHE A 66 -9.07 -1.80 -6.87
C PHE A 66 -8.24 -1.34 -8.05
N THR A 67 -8.52 -0.14 -8.55
CA THR A 67 -7.70 0.45 -9.60
C THR A 67 -6.42 1.01 -8.98
N LEU A 68 -5.38 1.13 -9.80
CA LEU A 68 -4.15 1.77 -9.35
C LEU A 68 -4.40 3.23 -8.99
N ASP A 69 -5.26 3.91 -9.75
CA ASP A 69 -5.62 5.29 -9.46
C ASP A 69 -6.19 5.44 -8.05
N TYR A 70 -7.07 4.53 -7.65
CA TYR A 70 -7.64 4.57 -6.31
C TYR A 70 -6.59 4.30 -5.25
N LEU A 71 -5.83 3.21 -5.41
CA LEU A 71 -4.87 2.78 -4.39
C LEU A 71 -3.75 3.79 -4.20
N PHE A 72 -3.31 4.40 -5.29
CA PHE A 72 -2.15 5.29 -5.23
C PHE A 72 -2.50 6.77 -5.33
N ASN A 73 -3.78 7.07 -5.05
CA ASN A 73 -4.20 8.45 -4.87
C ASN A 73 -3.53 8.99 -3.61
N ASN A 74 -2.89 10.15 -3.74
CA ASN A 74 -2.14 10.70 -2.61
C ASN A 74 -2.94 11.71 -1.78
N GLY A 75 -4.25 11.70 -1.94
CA GLY A 75 -5.11 12.50 -1.10
C GLY A 75 -5.44 13.88 -1.65
N ASP A 76 -5.02 14.17 -2.84
CA ASP A 76 -5.34 15.46 -3.48
C ASP A 76 -6.60 15.40 -4.31
#